data_c366c8a405fe44fa9739bfebce840011
#
_entry.id   c366c8a405fe44fa9739bfebce840011
#
_cell.length_a   1.000
_cell.length_b   1.000
_cell.length_c   1.000
_cell.angle_alpha   90.00
_cell.angle_beta   90.00
_cell.angle_gamma   90.00
#
_symmetry.space_group_name_H-M   'P 1'
#
loop_
_entity.id
_entity.type
_entity.pdbx_description
1 polymer ?
#
loop_
_entity_poly.entity_id
_entity_poly.type
_entity_poly.pdbx_seq_one_letter_code
_entity_poly.pdbx_strand_id
1 'polypeptide(L)'
;MTATLAPQRDAGGPQERGTRTAALTLAARNAWALTPFGNGIERPTPLPSTVVHEAHHCTVRRYSAPGPAGAPVLLVPPLAVSIDCYDLRPGQSLAAHFVESGRPVYVVDYGRIRYADRDMGFDDWFARIIPTAIGAVLRDADNSPAAADPTLDLVAWSLGGTLSLLTAAHCPELPIRSIVAMGTPIDYAKNPSIAPLRALGSLAPLPVVGGVVRTAGGIPSPLVKLSYRSTALTRELTRPWFIANNLTDTTALAQMEAIDRFMAGMPGYPARFYTQMHKNLIMGNALASGRVRMGGHEVDLADVRVPVLAICGDTDVLAPAASVAAAADVLTGSPRVRVETVPGSHLGMVAGSRAAAETWPVITDFHTRH
;
A
#
# COMPACT_ATOMS: atom_id res chain seq x y z
N MET A 1 4.16 -63.41 -41.63
CA MET A 1 3.22 -62.34 -42.00
C MET A 1 3.03 -61.46 -40.78
N THR A 2 3.80 -60.40 -40.67
CA THR A 2 3.80 -59.48 -39.56
C THR A 2 3.17 -58.18 -40.08
N ALA A 3 1.95 -57.88 -39.63
CA ALA A 3 1.25 -56.63 -39.99
C ALA A 3 1.73 -55.50 -39.05
N THR A 4 2.38 -54.52 -39.64
CA THR A 4 2.78 -53.27 -38.99
C THR A 4 1.55 -52.34 -38.89
N LEU A 5 1.07 -52.09 -37.68
CA LEU A 5 0.06 -51.12 -37.40
C LEU A 5 0.73 -49.72 -37.41
N ALA A 6 0.31 -48.86 -38.34
CA ALA A 6 0.66 -47.47 -38.35
C ALA A 6 -0.04 -46.71 -37.22
N PRO A 7 0.57 -45.66 -36.59
CA PRO A 7 -0.07 -44.89 -35.54
C PRO A 7 -1.20 -44.04 -36.11
N GLN A 8 -2.41 -44.24 -35.65
CA GLN A 8 -3.52 -43.34 -35.90
C GLN A 8 -3.22 -41.96 -35.28
N ARG A 9 -3.09 -40.96 -36.13
CA ARG A 9 -3.11 -39.55 -35.72
C ARG A 9 -4.56 -39.19 -35.37
N ASP A 10 -4.88 -39.07 -34.09
CA ASP A 10 -6.12 -38.49 -33.62
C ASP A 10 -6.23 -37.06 -34.12
N ALA A 11 -6.99 -36.86 -35.18
CA ALA A 11 -7.38 -35.54 -35.63
C ALA A 11 -8.54 -35.06 -34.74
N GLY A 12 -8.25 -34.27 -33.71
CA GLY A 12 -9.23 -33.69 -32.80
C GLY A 12 -10.43 -33.11 -33.55
N GLY A 13 -11.62 -33.31 -33.01
CA GLY A 13 -12.87 -32.96 -33.65
C GLY A 13 -13.03 -31.45 -33.89
N PRO A 14 -14.05 -31.02 -34.67
CA PRO A 14 -14.27 -29.60 -35.04
C PRO A 14 -14.36 -28.65 -33.83
N GLN A 15 -14.88 -29.11 -32.70
CA GLN A 15 -14.96 -28.35 -31.45
C GLN A 15 -13.58 -28.11 -30.81
N GLU A 16 -12.67 -29.09 -30.82
CA GLU A 16 -11.32 -28.92 -30.32
C GLU A 16 -10.48 -27.99 -31.20
N ARG A 17 -10.68 -28.01 -32.50
CA ARG A 17 -10.01 -27.07 -33.42
C ARG A 17 -10.50 -25.65 -33.21
N GLY A 18 -11.80 -25.43 -32.95
CA GLY A 18 -12.37 -24.12 -32.65
C GLY A 18 -11.81 -23.51 -31.36
N THR A 19 -11.73 -24.29 -30.30
CA THR A 19 -11.14 -23.87 -29.02
C THR A 19 -9.65 -23.56 -29.09
N ARG A 20 -8.88 -24.35 -29.83
CA ARG A 20 -7.43 -24.09 -30.05
C ARG A 20 -7.20 -22.82 -30.87
N THR A 21 -8.00 -22.57 -31.91
CA THR A 21 -7.90 -21.37 -32.73
C THR A 21 -8.25 -20.12 -31.91
N ALA A 22 -9.29 -20.16 -31.10
CA ALA A 22 -9.67 -19.06 -30.21
C ALA A 22 -8.58 -18.76 -29.16
N ALA A 23 -7.98 -19.78 -28.54
CA ALA A 23 -6.89 -19.63 -27.59
C ALA A 23 -5.62 -19.02 -28.24
N LEU A 24 -5.26 -19.45 -29.46
CA LEU A 24 -4.13 -18.88 -30.19
C LEU A 24 -4.37 -17.41 -30.59
N THR A 25 -5.59 -17.07 -31.00
CA THR A 25 -5.98 -15.71 -31.35
C THR A 25 -5.91 -14.80 -30.10
N LEU A 26 -6.41 -15.29 -28.95
CA LEU A 26 -6.34 -14.57 -27.68
C LEU A 26 -4.88 -14.36 -27.24
N ALA A 27 -4.06 -15.41 -27.30
CA ALA A 27 -2.64 -15.34 -26.96
C ALA A 27 -1.89 -14.32 -27.84
N ALA A 28 -2.13 -14.35 -29.17
CA ALA A 28 -1.52 -13.40 -30.08
C ALA A 28 -1.95 -11.95 -29.81
N ARG A 29 -3.24 -11.73 -29.52
CA ARG A 29 -3.77 -10.41 -29.12
C ARG A 29 -3.12 -9.91 -27.86
N ASN A 30 -3.04 -10.75 -26.83
CA ASN A 30 -2.45 -10.37 -25.54
C ASN A 30 -0.94 -10.14 -25.68
N ALA A 31 -0.22 -10.97 -26.45
CA ALA A 31 1.19 -10.75 -26.74
C ALA A 31 1.42 -9.40 -27.42
N TRP A 32 0.59 -9.05 -28.42
CA TRP A 32 0.66 -7.75 -29.08
C TRP A 32 0.39 -6.60 -28.12
N ALA A 33 -0.65 -6.71 -27.29
CA ALA A 33 -1.05 -5.68 -26.31
C ALA A 33 0.07 -5.32 -25.34
N LEU A 34 0.93 -6.30 -24.97
CA LEU A 34 2.07 -6.11 -24.06
C LEU A 34 3.34 -5.54 -24.76
N THR A 35 3.33 -5.37 -26.09
CA THR A 35 4.45 -4.72 -26.78
C THR A 35 4.45 -3.21 -26.58
N PRO A 36 5.57 -2.49 -26.83
CA PRO A 36 5.61 -1.03 -26.82
C PRO A 36 4.65 -0.35 -27.80
N PHE A 37 4.15 -1.09 -28.79
CA PHE A 37 3.21 -0.61 -29.82
C PHE A 37 1.76 -1.01 -29.52
N GLY A 38 1.54 -1.82 -28.48
CA GLY A 38 0.21 -2.23 -28.02
C GLY A 38 -0.42 -1.19 -27.09
N ASN A 39 -1.72 -1.37 -26.84
CA ASN A 39 -2.49 -0.46 -25.98
C ASN A 39 -2.63 -0.99 -24.53
N GLY A 40 -1.85 -2.01 -24.16
CA GLY A 40 -2.00 -2.73 -22.90
C GLY A 40 -3.15 -3.74 -22.90
N ILE A 41 -3.22 -4.54 -21.87
CA ILE A 41 -4.25 -5.58 -21.68
C ILE A 41 -5.55 -4.94 -21.20
N GLU A 42 -5.46 -4.05 -20.21
CA GLU A 42 -6.60 -3.39 -19.59
C GLU A 42 -6.33 -1.89 -19.42
N ARG A 43 -7.31 -1.09 -19.84
CA ARG A 43 -7.23 0.36 -19.59
C ARG A 43 -7.46 0.66 -18.12
N PRO A 44 -6.66 1.56 -17.50
CA PRO A 44 -6.94 2.02 -16.15
C PRO A 44 -8.35 2.64 -16.07
N THR A 45 -9.13 2.22 -15.10
CA THR A 45 -10.47 2.75 -14.84
C THR A 45 -10.54 3.12 -13.37
N PRO A 46 -9.90 4.24 -12.95
CA PRO A 46 -9.91 4.67 -11.56
C PRO A 46 -11.34 5.03 -11.12
N LEU A 47 -11.61 4.82 -9.85
CA LEU A 47 -12.85 5.25 -9.24
C LEU A 47 -13.03 6.77 -9.39
N PRO A 48 -14.23 7.25 -9.74
CA PRO A 48 -14.52 8.67 -9.73
C PRO A 48 -14.26 9.28 -8.36
N SER A 49 -13.56 10.41 -8.34
CA SER A 49 -13.25 11.10 -7.09
C SER A 49 -13.38 12.60 -7.25
N THR A 50 -13.70 13.28 -6.14
CA THR A 50 -13.80 14.74 -6.05
C THR A 50 -12.77 15.24 -5.05
N VAL A 51 -12.04 16.31 -5.38
CA VAL A 51 -11.16 17.00 -4.43
C VAL A 51 -12.03 17.78 -3.45
N VAL A 52 -11.90 17.50 -2.16
CA VAL A 52 -12.63 18.18 -1.09
C VAL A 52 -11.72 19.12 -0.27
N HIS A 53 -10.41 18.92 -0.39
CA HIS A 53 -9.41 19.80 0.21
C HIS A 53 -8.12 19.77 -0.61
N GLU A 54 -7.46 20.92 -0.73
CA GLU A 54 -6.17 21.03 -1.41
C GLU A 54 -5.23 21.94 -0.63
N ALA A 55 -4.09 21.38 -0.25
CA ALA A 55 -2.97 22.09 0.36
C ALA A 55 -1.66 21.41 -0.04
N HIS A 56 -0.53 22.02 0.29
CA HIS A 56 0.79 21.47 -0.03
C HIS A 56 0.97 20.08 0.60
N HIS A 57 1.15 19.05 -0.22
CA HIS A 57 1.22 17.62 0.13
C HIS A 57 0.01 17.10 0.92
N CYS A 58 -1.13 17.73 0.78
CA CYS A 58 -2.37 17.34 1.43
C CYS A 58 -3.58 17.59 0.51
N THR A 59 -3.71 16.81 -0.54
CA THR A 59 -4.93 16.79 -1.35
C THR A 59 -5.83 15.67 -0.84
N VAL A 60 -7.00 16.02 -0.30
CA VAL A 60 -7.99 15.02 0.12
C VAL A 60 -8.99 14.82 -0.98
N ARG A 61 -9.11 13.58 -1.45
CA ARG A 61 -10.09 13.17 -2.46
C ARG A 61 -11.16 12.31 -1.82
N ARG A 62 -12.41 12.61 -2.12
CA ARG A 62 -13.55 11.76 -1.80
C ARG A 62 -13.88 10.89 -3.01
N TYR A 63 -13.89 9.59 -2.85
CA TYR A 63 -14.51 8.68 -3.80
C TYR A 63 -16.05 8.83 -3.70
N SER A 64 -16.78 8.52 -4.78
CA SER A 64 -18.23 8.71 -4.83
C SER A 64 -18.91 8.13 -3.60
N ALA A 65 -19.65 8.97 -2.88
CA ALA A 65 -20.41 8.55 -1.74
C ALA A 65 -21.81 8.17 -2.19
N PRO A 66 -22.20 6.92 -2.13
CA PRO A 66 -23.60 6.55 -1.95
C PRO A 66 -23.92 6.81 -0.49
N GLY A 67 -25.07 7.16 -0.16
CA GLY A 67 -25.66 7.42 1.12
C GLY A 67 -24.95 6.99 2.43
N PRO A 68 -25.56 7.25 3.56
CA PRO A 68 -24.90 7.22 4.86
C PRO A 68 -24.85 5.81 5.46
N ALA A 69 -23.73 5.16 5.37
CA ALA A 69 -23.53 3.91 6.10
C ALA A 69 -22.25 3.93 6.93
N GLY A 70 -22.33 4.51 8.12
CA GLY A 70 -21.26 4.49 9.12
C GLY A 70 -20.22 5.61 8.98
N ALA A 71 -19.23 5.57 9.86
CA ALA A 71 -18.18 6.56 9.94
C ALA A 71 -17.33 6.63 8.65
N PRO A 72 -16.87 7.84 8.25
CA PRO A 72 -15.95 8.00 7.12
C PRO A 72 -14.69 7.16 7.25
N VAL A 73 -14.15 6.72 6.12
CA VAL A 73 -12.84 6.04 6.02
C VAL A 73 -11.86 6.98 5.37
N LEU A 74 -10.73 7.25 6.02
CA LEU A 74 -9.58 7.91 5.39
C LEU A 74 -8.50 6.88 5.08
N LEU A 75 -8.22 6.69 3.80
CA LEU A 75 -7.13 5.86 3.30
C LEU A 75 -5.82 6.64 3.35
N VAL A 76 -4.82 6.11 4.07
CA VAL A 76 -3.52 6.76 4.29
C VAL A 76 -2.41 5.94 3.62
N PRO A 77 -1.94 6.34 2.43
CA PRO A 77 -0.87 5.64 1.72
C PRO A 77 0.51 5.90 2.34
N PRO A 78 1.50 5.06 2.07
CA PRO A 78 2.90 5.38 2.33
C PRO A 78 3.36 6.54 1.46
N LEU A 79 4.35 7.33 1.92
CA LEU A 79 4.78 8.55 1.23
C LEU A 79 5.28 8.31 -0.20
N ALA A 80 6.11 7.33 -0.44
CA ALA A 80 6.68 7.09 -1.77
C ALA A 80 5.81 6.20 -2.66
N VAL A 81 4.48 6.30 -2.52
CA VAL A 81 3.51 5.48 -3.24
C VAL A 81 2.35 6.35 -3.70
N SER A 82 1.81 6.07 -4.89
CA SER A 82 0.59 6.75 -5.35
C SER A 82 -0.66 6.18 -4.64
N ILE A 83 -1.73 6.97 -4.63
CA ILE A 83 -3.03 6.55 -4.08
C ILE A 83 -3.64 5.34 -4.80
N ASP A 84 -3.13 5.01 -5.99
CA ASP A 84 -3.55 3.83 -6.78
C ASP A 84 -3.34 2.51 -6.04
N CYS A 85 -2.55 2.50 -4.95
CA CYS A 85 -2.44 1.32 -4.08
C CYS A 85 -3.78 0.86 -3.51
N TYR A 86 -4.74 1.78 -3.36
CA TYR A 86 -6.07 1.49 -2.85
C TYR A 86 -7.12 1.30 -3.95
N ASP A 87 -6.77 1.64 -5.21
CA ASP A 87 -7.65 1.51 -6.37
C ASP A 87 -6.86 1.05 -7.61
N LEU A 88 -6.31 -0.17 -7.53
CA LEU A 88 -5.35 -0.68 -8.51
C LEU A 88 -6.03 -1.00 -9.85
N ARG A 89 -7.19 -1.67 -9.82
CA ARG A 89 -8.05 -2.04 -10.96
C ARG A 89 -9.39 -2.61 -10.47
N PRO A 90 -10.40 -2.74 -11.35
CA PRO A 90 -11.64 -3.42 -11.00
C PRO A 90 -11.44 -4.79 -10.36
N GLY A 91 -12.11 -5.04 -9.23
CA GLY A 91 -11.95 -6.24 -8.41
C GLY A 91 -10.69 -6.28 -7.52
N GLN A 92 -9.83 -5.27 -7.61
CA GLN A 92 -8.63 -5.10 -6.80
C GLN A 92 -8.55 -3.65 -6.27
N SER A 93 -9.66 -3.16 -5.74
CA SER A 93 -9.83 -1.80 -5.20
C SER A 93 -10.44 -1.87 -3.82
N LEU A 94 -9.62 -1.62 -2.79
CA LEU A 94 -10.08 -1.50 -1.40
C LEU A 94 -11.00 -0.28 -1.24
N ALA A 95 -10.73 0.79 -2.00
CA ALA A 95 -11.60 1.96 -2.03
C ALA A 95 -13.01 1.60 -2.54
N ALA A 96 -13.10 0.83 -3.63
CA ALA A 96 -14.38 0.35 -4.16
C ALA A 96 -15.14 -0.49 -3.14
N HIS A 97 -14.45 -1.38 -2.43
CA HIS A 97 -15.05 -2.23 -1.39
C HIS A 97 -15.77 -1.39 -0.31
N PHE A 98 -15.13 -0.32 0.17
CA PHE A 98 -15.78 0.57 1.14
C PHE A 98 -16.90 1.41 0.53
N VAL A 99 -16.74 1.90 -0.69
CA VAL A 99 -17.81 2.61 -1.44
C VAL A 99 -19.03 1.73 -1.63
N GLU A 100 -18.84 0.48 -2.04
CA GLU A 100 -19.90 -0.52 -2.23
C GLU A 100 -20.61 -0.88 -0.90
N SER A 101 -19.89 -0.80 0.23
CA SER A 101 -20.50 -0.96 1.56
C SER A 101 -21.30 0.28 2.02
N GLY A 102 -21.35 1.33 1.20
CA GLY A 102 -22.09 2.56 1.47
C GLY A 102 -21.34 3.58 2.35
N ARG A 103 -20.09 3.32 2.71
CA ARG A 103 -19.30 4.23 3.57
C ARG A 103 -18.75 5.42 2.79
N PRO A 104 -18.69 6.63 3.37
CA PRO A 104 -17.92 7.73 2.81
C PRO A 104 -16.43 7.39 2.80
N VAL A 105 -15.77 7.44 1.64
CA VAL A 105 -14.37 7.03 1.47
C VAL A 105 -13.54 8.18 0.98
N TYR A 106 -12.44 8.43 1.67
CA TYR A 106 -11.49 9.47 1.36
C TYR A 106 -10.09 8.89 1.23
N VAL A 107 -9.24 9.58 0.47
CA VAL A 107 -7.80 9.27 0.41
C VAL A 107 -7.01 10.57 0.49
N VAL A 108 -5.91 10.56 1.23
CA VAL A 108 -4.94 11.65 1.21
C VAL A 108 -3.89 11.39 0.13
N ASP A 109 -3.74 12.33 -0.78
CA ASP A 109 -2.76 12.32 -1.87
C ASP A 109 -1.66 13.33 -1.55
N TYR A 110 -0.43 12.85 -1.40
CA TYR A 110 0.73 13.70 -1.10
C TYR A 110 1.32 14.35 -2.36
N GLY A 111 0.86 13.94 -3.54
CA GLY A 111 1.35 14.45 -4.81
C GLY A 111 2.83 14.13 -5.07
N ARG A 112 3.45 14.96 -5.89
CA ARG A 112 4.85 14.77 -6.29
C ARG A 112 5.80 15.45 -5.32
N ILE A 113 6.81 14.72 -4.85
CA ILE A 113 7.92 15.26 -4.07
C ILE A 113 8.93 15.92 -5.01
N ARG A 114 9.28 17.16 -4.72
CA ARG A 114 10.21 17.98 -5.50
C ARG A 114 11.45 18.32 -4.68
N TYR A 115 12.48 18.83 -5.31
CA TYR A 115 13.69 19.30 -4.63
C TYR A 115 13.41 20.38 -3.56
N ALA A 116 12.42 21.23 -3.80
CA ALA A 116 11.98 22.24 -2.82
C ALA A 116 11.51 21.65 -1.49
N ASP A 117 11.03 20.38 -1.51
CA ASP A 117 10.47 19.69 -0.35
C ASP A 117 11.55 18.98 0.48
N ARG A 118 12.84 19.07 0.10
CA ARG A 118 13.96 18.33 0.72
C ARG A 118 14.09 18.51 2.22
N ASP A 119 13.63 19.63 2.75
CA ASP A 119 13.70 19.97 4.18
C ASP A 119 12.43 19.53 4.96
N MET A 120 11.44 18.97 4.28
CA MET A 120 10.28 18.37 4.93
C MET A 120 10.66 17.04 5.60
N GLY A 121 10.28 16.90 6.86
CA GLY A 121 10.60 15.75 7.68
C GLY A 121 9.41 14.84 7.93
N PHE A 122 9.64 13.76 8.64
CA PHE A 122 8.60 12.81 9.03
C PHE A 122 7.50 13.46 9.89
N ASP A 123 7.94 14.43 10.72
CA ASP A 123 7.10 15.25 11.57
C ASP A 123 6.09 16.11 10.77
N ASP A 124 6.44 16.59 9.58
CA ASP A 124 5.49 17.31 8.73
C ASP A 124 4.28 16.46 8.37
N TRP A 125 4.44 15.13 8.21
CA TRP A 125 3.34 14.24 7.89
C TRP A 125 2.48 13.92 9.09
N PHE A 126 3.05 13.40 10.20
CA PHE A 126 2.24 12.95 11.31
C PHE A 126 1.70 14.08 12.18
N ALA A 127 2.39 15.23 12.28
CA ALA A 127 1.97 16.35 13.13
C ALA A 127 1.18 17.43 12.38
N ARG A 128 1.15 17.43 11.04
CA ARG A 128 0.48 18.46 10.27
C ARG A 128 -0.37 17.92 9.11
N ILE A 129 0.22 17.16 8.18
CA ILE A 129 -0.46 16.76 6.94
C ILE A 129 -1.64 15.82 7.23
N ILE A 130 -1.42 14.74 7.99
CA ILE A 130 -2.49 13.78 8.33
C ILE A 130 -3.55 14.43 9.24
N PRO A 131 -3.22 15.18 10.30
CA PRO A 131 -4.22 15.94 11.06
C PRO A 131 -5.05 16.89 10.19
N THR A 132 -4.42 17.58 9.22
CA THR A 132 -5.13 18.43 8.27
C THR A 132 -6.10 17.64 7.40
N ALA A 133 -5.67 16.47 6.91
CA ALA A 133 -6.52 15.58 6.11
C ALA A 133 -7.72 15.06 6.93
N ILE A 134 -7.51 14.65 8.18
CA ILE A 134 -8.57 14.25 9.11
C ILE A 134 -9.60 15.38 9.26
N GLY A 135 -9.14 16.59 9.57
CA GLY A 135 -10.03 17.75 9.69
C GLY A 135 -10.77 18.08 8.39
N ALA A 136 -10.17 17.85 7.22
CA ALA A 136 -10.83 18.05 5.94
C ALA A 136 -11.93 17.02 5.68
N VAL A 137 -11.68 15.76 6.01
CA VAL A 137 -12.67 14.66 5.92
C VAL A 137 -13.89 14.96 6.79
N LEU A 138 -13.66 15.33 8.04
CA LEU A 138 -14.75 15.61 8.98
C LEU A 138 -15.61 16.80 8.52
N ARG A 139 -15.00 17.88 8.06
CA ARG A 139 -15.75 19.04 7.53
C ARG A 139 -16.57 18.68 6.28
N ASP A 140 -16.07 17.83 5.40
CA ASP A 140 -16.81 17.41 4.21
C ASP A 140 -17.93 16.45 4.56
N ALA A 141 -17.69 15.54 5.53
CA ALA A 141 -18.67 14.60 6.02
C ALA A 141 -19.81 15.31 6.80
N ASP A 142 -19.53 16.32 7.63
CA ASP A 142 -20.51 17.10 8.38
C ASP A 142 -21.49 17.85 7.47
N ASN A 143 -21.04 18.23 6.27
CA ASN A 143 -21.90 18.83 5.26
C ASN A 143 -22.86 17.83 4.58
N SER A 144 -22.74 16.54 4.89
CA SER A 144 -23.66 15.50 4.38
C SER A 144 -24.86 15.37 5.34
N PRO A 145 -26.11 15.39 4.84
CA PRO A 145 -27.31 15.25 5.67
C PRO A 145 -27.42 13.95 6.48
N ALA A 146 -26.42 13.14 6.37
CA ALA A 146 -26.36 11.79 6.95
C ALA A 146 -25.23 11.61 7.99
N ALA A 147 -24.47 12.65 8.30
CA ALA A 147 -23.38 12.55 9.27
C ALA A 147 -23.93 12.43 10.70
N ALA A 148 -23.99 11.20 11.19
CA ALA A 148 -24.37 10.91 12.57
C ALA A 148 -23.17 10.71 13.50
N ASP A 149 -21.95 10.54 12.95
CA ASP A 149 -20.75 10.23 13.72
C ASP A 149 -19.62 11.21 13.37
N PRO A 150 -19.20 12.05 14.34
CA PRO A 150 -18.11 13.01 14.16
C PRO A 150 -16.71 12.35 14.14
N THR A 151 -16.63 11.02 14.15
CA THR A 151 -15.39 10.26 14.15
C THR A 151 -15.11 9.64 12.78
N LEU A 152 -13.86 9.20 12.54
CA LEU A 152 -13.48 8.52 11.31
C LEU A 152 -12.56 7.33 11.58
N ASP A 153 -12.52 6.37 10.65
CA ASP A 153 -11.56 5.29 10.65
C ASP A 153 -10.36 5.62 9.75
N LEU A 154 -9.15 5.35 10.25
CA LEU A 154 -7.94 5.36 9.44
C LEU A 154 -7.66 3.95 8.91
N VAL A 155 -7.52 3.82 7.59
CA VAL A 155 -7.06 2.58 6.95
C VAL A 155 -5.76 2.88 6.23
N ALA A 156 -4.67 2.37 6.75
CA ALA A 156 -3.34 2.77 6.40
C ALA A 156 -2.47 1.58 5.99
N TRP A 157 -1.60 1.80 5.01
CA TRP A 157 -0.70 0.76 4.51
C TRP A 157 0.75 1.13 4.76
N SER A 158 1.55 0.15 5.25
CA SER A 158 3.00 0.26 5.39
C SER A 158 3.41 1.49 6.20
N LEU A 159 4.23 2.37 5.64
CA LEU A 159 4.64 3.63 6.25
C LEU A 159 3.45 4.56 6.55
N GLY A 160 2.35 4.47 5.81
CA GLY A 160 1.10 5.15 6.12
C GLY A 160 0.54 4.74 7.49
N GLY A 161 0.66 3.46 7.85
CA GLY A 161 0.30 2.97 9.17
C GLY A 161 1.20 3.54 10.27
N THR A 162 2.51 3.60 10.05
CA THR A 162 3.43 4.28 10.98
C THR A 162 3.04 5.74 11.19
N LEU A 163 2.77 6.47 10.11
CA LEU A 163 2.33 7.87 10.17
C LEU A 163 1.01 8.00 10.94
N SER A 164 0.04 7.13 10.69
CA SER A 164 -1.26 7.13 11.36
C SER A 164 -1.16 6.86 12.87
N LEU A 165 -0.33 5.89 13.27
CA LEU A 165 -0.07 5.59 14.68
C LEU A 165 0.63 6.76 15.39
N LEU A 166 1.63 7.37 14.75
CA LEU A 166 2.31 8.54 15.29
C LEU A 166 1.37 9.76 15.36
N THR A 167 0.48 9.94 14.38
CA THR A 167 -0.55 10.99 14.41
C THR A 167 -1.49 10.79 15.60
N ALA A 168 -2.02 9.59 15.80
CA ALA A 168 -2.95 9.31 16.89
C ALA A 168 -2.31 9.44 18.27
N ALA A 169 -1.02 9.08 18.40
CA ALA A 169 -0.28 9.24 19.66
C ALA A 169 0.09 10.70 19.93
N HIS A 170 0.41 11.48 18.87
CA HIS A 170 0.81 12.89 19.00
C HIS A 170 -0.37 13.84 19.20
N CYS A 171 -1.52 13.52 18.61
CA CYS A 171 -2.75 14.32 18.63
C CYS A 171 -3.92 13.47 19.15
N PRO A 172 -3.93 13.11 20.44
CA PRO A 172 -4.95 12.21 21.01
C PRO A 172 -6.37 12.81 21.01
N GLU A 173 -6.49 14.12 20.78
CA GLU A 173 -7.75 14.84 20.64
C GLU A 173 -8.43 14.66 19.28
N LEU A 174 -7.73 14.12 18.30
CA LEU A 174 -8.33 13.87 16.98
C LEU A 174 -9.41 12.80 17.09
N PRO A 175 -10.59 13.03 16.48
CA PRO A 175 -11.71 12.12 16.58
C PRO A 175 -11.51 10.88 15.68
N ILE A 176 -10.46 10.13 15.95
CA ILE A 176 -10.16 8.85 15.30
C ILE A 176 -10.92 7.76 16.05
N ARG A 177 -11.76 6.99 15.34
CA ARG A 177 -12.53 5.88 15.90
C ARG A 177 -11.70 4.60 15.99
N SER A 178 -10.96 4.29 14.94
CA SER A 178 -10.08 3.13 14.88
C SER A 178 -8.96 3.30 13.85
N ILE A 179 -7.93 2.45 13.95
CA ILE A 179 -6.82 2.40 12.98
C ILE A 179 -6.65 0.98 12.48
N VAL A 180 -6.64 0.81 11.16
CA VAL A 180 -6.19 -0.40 10.48
C VAL A 180 -4.81 -0.13 9.88
N ALA A 181 -3.79 -0.84 10.36
CA ALA A 181 -2.40 -0.71 9.95
C ALA A 181 -1.95 -1.98 9.20
N MET A 182 -2.03 -1.95 7.86
CA MET A 182 -1.69 -3.08 7.00
C MET A 182 -0.20 -3.05 6.64
N GLY A 183 0.52 -4.16 6.84
CA GLY A 183 1.93 -4.26 6.49
C GLY A 183 2.80 -3.16 7.13
N THR A 184 2.47 -2.75 8.36
CA THR A 184 3.16 -1.67 9.07
C THR A 184 4.22 -2.27 9.98
N PRO A 185 5.52 -2.15 9.65
CA PRO A 185 6.57 -2.69 10.49
C PRO A 185 6.73 -1.87 11.77
N ILE A 186 6.70 -2.53 12.92
CA ILE A 186 6.97 -1.92 14.24
C ILE A 186 8.38 -2.27 14.70
N ASP A 187 8.78 -3.53 14.58
CA ASP A 187 10.13 -3.96 14.96
C ASP A 187 10.97 -4.23 13.69
N TYR A 188 11.77 -3.24 13.30
CA TYR A 188 12.65 -3.34 12.13
C TYR A 188 13.80 -4.33 12.33
N ALA A 189 14.14 -4.68 13.58
CA ALA A 189 15.18 -5.66 13.84
C ALA A 189 14.73 -7.10 13.49
N LYS A 190 13.41 -7.34 13.50
CA LYS A 190 12.80 -8.61 13.09
C LYS A 190 12.58 -8.73 11.58
N ASN A 191 13.12 -7.79 10.78
CA ASN A 191 12.98 -7.81 9.33
C ASN A 191 14.30 -8.27 8.66
N PRO A 192 14.37 -9.53 8.14
CA PRO A 192 15.57 -10.07 7.51
C PRO A 192 15.98 -9.33 6.23
N SER A 193 15.02 -8.74 5.49
CA SER A 193 15.31 -8.09 4.21
C SER A 193 16.11 -6.79 4.38
N ILE A 194 16.04 -6.14 5.52
CA ILE A 194 16.82 -4.93 5.83
C ILE A 194 18.03 -5.20 6.72
N ALA A 195 18.24 -6.43 7.18
CA ALA A 195 19.40 -6.78 8.00
C ALA A 195 20.76 -6.42 7.34
N PRO A 196 20.97 -6.67 6.02
CA PRO A 196 22.19 -6.23 5.35
C PRO A 196 22.35 -4.69 5.34
N LEU A 197 21.27 -3.95 5.15
CA LEU A 197 21.29 -2.49 5.18
C LEU A 197 21.66 -1.96 6.58
N ARG A 198 21.14 -2.60 7.63
CA ARG A 198 21.48 -2.28 9.02
C ARG A 198 22.96 -2.56 9.31
N ALA A 199 23.47 -3.71 8.85
CA ALA A 199 24.88 -4.07 9.01
C ALA A 199 25.82 -3.10 8.26
N LEU A 200 25.51 -2.75 7.01
CA LEU A 200 26.27 -1.77 6.23
C LEU A 200 26.15 -0.35 6.80
N GLY A 201 24.97 0.04 7.27
CA GLY A 201 24.71 1.36 7.85
C GLY A 201 25.49 1.61 9.13
N SER A 202 25.88 0.56 9.86
CA SER A 202 26.79 0.67 11.01
C SER A 202 28.23 1.03 10.63
N LEU A 203 28.63 0.79 9.37
CA LEU A 203 29.97 1.05 8.85
C LEU A 203 30.07 2.43 8.15
N ALA A 204 28.94 2.98 7.64
CA ALA A 204 28.94 4.27 6.97
C ALA A 204 28.53 5.39 7.93
N PRO A 205 29.33 6.47 8.09
CA PRO A 205 28.95 7.59 8.93
C PRO A 205 27.63 8.20 8.46
N LEU A 206 26.59 8.19 9.32
CA LEU A 206 25.27 8.77 9.05
C LEU A 206 25.32 10.21 8.47
N PRO A 207 26.24 11.11 8.92
CA PRO A 207 26.35 12.45 8.34
C PRO A 207 26.71 12.46 6.85
N VAL A 208 27.51 11.50 6.38
CA VAL A 208 27.91 11.41 4.97
C VAL A 208 26.73 10.98 4.11
N VAL A 209 26.00 9.96 4.53
CA VAL A 209 24.79 9.51 3.83
C VAL A 209 23.74 10.63 3.81
N GLY A 210 23.50 11.28 4.95
CA GLY A 210 22.59 12.42 5.06
C GLY A 210 22.98 13.60 4.19
N GLY A 211 24.28 13.91 4.09
CA GLY A 211 24.81 14.96 3.23
C GLY A 211 24.57 14.68 1.75
N VAL A 212 24.87 13.49 1.27
CA VAL A 212 24.63 13.07 -0.12
C VAL A 212 23.13 13.10 -0.45
N VAL A 213 22.30 12.56 0.42
CA VAL A 213 20.84 12.55 0.23
C VAL A 213 20.29 13.98 0.21
N ARG A 214 20.79 14.86 1.07
CA ARG A 214 20.35 16.27 1.12
C ARG A 214 20.76 17.05 -0.13
N THR A 215 21.98 16.87 -0.64
CA THR A 215 22.40 17.52 -1.90
C THR A 215 21.62 17.05 -3.10
N ALA A 216 21.21 15.78 -3.12
CA ALA A 216 20.32 15.20 -4.14
C ALA A 216 18.84 15.63 -3.99
N GLY A 217 18.48 16.32 -2.88
CA GLY A 217 17.10 16.71 -2.58
C GLY A 217 16.24 15.59 -1.98
N GLY A 218 16.82 14.40 -1.78
CA GLY A 218 16.15 13.21 -1.26
C GLY A 218 16.53 11.94 -2.01
N ILE A 219 15.68 10.92 -1.89
CA ILE A 219 15.80 9.71 -2.70
C ILE A 219 14.91 9.89 -3.93
N PRO A 220 15.50 10.03 -5.12
CA PRO A 220 14.72 10.23 -6.33
C PRO A 220 13.91 8.99 -6.73
N SER A 221 12.77 9.21 -7.38
CA SER A 221 11.85 8.17 -7.85
C SER A 221 12.54 6.95 -8.52
N PRO A 222 13.56 7.08 -9.39
CA PRO A 222 14.22 5.91 -9.99
C PRO A 222 14.89 5.00 -8.97
N LEU A 223 15.50 5.55 -7.91
CA LEU A 223 16.14 4.77 -6.86
C LEU A 223 15.10 4.09 -5.95
N VAL A 224 13.98 4.76 -5.65
CA VAL A 224 12.86 4.15 -4.95
C VAL A 224 12.33 2.95 -5.73
N LYS A 225 12.06 3.13 -7.03
CA LYS A 225 11.61 2.06 -7.93
C LYS A 225 12.59 0.88 -7.98
N LEU A 226 13.88 1.17 -8.06
CA LEU A 226 14.93 0.14 -8.07
C LEU A 226 14.94 -0.63 -6.74
N SER A 227 14.83 0.05 -5.60
CA SER A 227 14.75 -0.58 -4.28
C SER A 227 13.56 -1.52 -4.17
N TYR A 228 12.36 -1.10 -4.59
CA TYR A 228 11.18 -1.98 -4.58
C TYR A 228 11.32 -3.15 -5.56
N ARG A 229 11.89 -2.93 -6.76
CA ARG A 229 12.15 -4.02 -7.71
C ARG A 229 13.15 -5.03 -7.17
N SER A 230 14.15 -4.60 -6.41
CA SER A 230 15.13 -5.49 -5.80
C SER A 230 14.51 -6.45 -4.76
N THR A 231 13.43 -6.05 -4.08
CA THR A 231 12.68 -6.95 -3.19
C THR A 231 11.80 -7.95 -3.93
N ALA A 232 11.59 -7.75 -5.23
CA ALA A 232 10.79 -8.60 -6.11
C ALA A 232 11.62 -9.22 -7.26
N LEU A 233 12.94 -9.42 -7.06
CA LEU A 233 13.85 -9.94 -8.09
C LEU A 233 13.36 -11.25 -8.73
N THR A 234 12.83 -12.16 -7.93
CA THR A 234 12.27 -13.43 -8.44
C THR A 234 11.16 -13.17 -9.45
N ARG A 235 10.26 -12.21 -9.16
CA ARG A 235 9.18 -11.80 -10.07
C ARG A 235 9.74 -11.20 -11.37
N GLU A 236 10.73 -10.32 -11.28
CA GLU A 236 11.34 -9.70 -12.45
C GLU A 236 12.03 -10.74 -13.35
N LEU A 237 12.77 -11.68 -12.76
CA LEU A 237 13.45 -12.75 -13.49
C LEU A 237 12.48 -13.75 -14.11
N THR A 238 11.37 -14.06 -13.43
CA THR A 238 10.39 -15.03 -13.94
C THR A 238 9.32 -14.39 -14.82
N ARG A 239 9.33 -13.05 -14.98
CA ARG A 239 8.32 -12.30 -15.74
C ARG A 239 8.15 -12.77 -17.19
N PRO A 240 9.20 -13.00 -17.99
CA PRO A 240 9.02 -13.50 -19.36
C PRO A 240 8.33 -14.86 -19.39
N TRP A 241 8.69 -15.74 -18.44
CA TRP A 241 8.08 -17.04 -18.29
C TRP A 241 6.61 -16.94 -17.82
N PHE A 242 6.33 -16.04 -16.89
CA PHE A 242 4.96 -15.76 -16.46
C PHE A 242 4.09 -15.31 -17.64
N ILE A 243 4.58 -14.35 -18.46
CA ILE A 243 3.85 -13.87 -19.63
C ILE A 243 3.58 -15.03 -20.60
N ALA A 244 4.61 -15.81 -20.93
CA ALA A 244 4.49 -16.93 -21.89
C ALA A 244 3.44 -17.97 -21.43
N ASN A 245 3.41 -18.28 -20.14
CA ASN A 245 2.48 -19.26 -19.58
C ASN A 245 1.04 -18.72 -19.40
N ASN A 246 0.85 -17.40 -19.40
CA ASN A 246 -0.43 -16.75 -19.14
C ASN A 246 -0.96 -15.98 -20.36
N LEU A 247 -0.47 -16.23 -21.57
CA LEU A 247 -0.92 -15.49 -22.77
C LEU A 247 -2.44 -15.65 -23.05
N THR A 248 -3.06 -16.71 -22.55
CA THR A 248 -4.51 -16.93 -22.63
C THR A 248 -5.27 -16.47 -21.38
N ASP A 249 -4.58 -16.06 -20.32
CA ASP A 249 -5.18 -15.52 -19.09
C ASP A 249 -5.08 -13.99 -19.08
N THR A 250 -6.09 -13.34 -19.65
CA THR A 250 -6.20 -11.88 -19.70
C THR A 250 -6.20 -11.26 -18.30
N THR A 251 -6.80 -11.94 -17.30
CA THR A 251 -6.90 -11.42 -15.93
C THR A 251 -5.54 -11.39 -15.25
N ALA A 252 -4.77 -12.47 -15.35
CA ALA A 252 -3.42 -12.53 -14.79
C ALA A 252 -2.49 -11.49 -15.44
N LEU A 253 -2.58 -11.30 -16.77
CA LEU A 253 -1.80 -10.29 -17.48
C LEU A 253 -2.23 -8.86 -17.14
N ALA A 254 -3.52 -8.58 -17.01
CA ALA A 254 -4.05 -7.29 -16.60
C ALA A 254 -3.60 -6.91 -15.17
N GLN A 255 -3.60 -7.88 -14.25
CA GLN A 255 -3.08 -7.68 -12.89
C GLN A 255 -1.59 -7.37 -12.90
N MET A 256 -0.79 -8.12 -13.66
CA MET A 256 0.64 -7.87 -13.80
C MET A 256 0.89 -6.44 -14.31
N GLU A 257 0.18 -6.03 -15.35
CA GLU A 257 0.31 -4.71 -15.95
C GLU A 257 -0.13 -3.59 -15.01
N ALA A 258 -1.21 -3.79 -14.23
CA ALA A 258 -1.66 -2.82 -13.23
C ALA A 258 -0.59 -2.60 -12.15
N ILE A 259 0.04 -3.67 -11.66
CA ILE A 259 1.16 -3.57 -10.71
C ILE A 259 2.36 -2.86 -11.35
N ASP A 260 2.69 -3.13 -12.62
CA ASP A 260 3.79 -2.47 -13.30
C ASP A 260 3.54 -0.96 -13.47
N ARG A 261 2.31 -0.55 -13.80
CA ARG A 261 1.90 0.88 -13.83
C ARG A 261 2.02 1.53 -12.47
N PHE A 262 1.50 0.88 -11.43
CA PHE A 262 1.62 1.33 -10.05
C PHE A 262 3.08 1.56 -9.66
N MET A 263 3.96 0.58 -9.89
CA MET A 263 5.39 0.68 -9.62
C MET A 263 6.07 1.80 -10.44
N ALA A 264 5.61 2.03 -11.68
CA ALA A 264 6.12 3.12 -12.51
C ALA A 264 5.71 4.51 -11.98
N GLY A 265 4.63 4.62 -11.22
CA GLY A 265 4.11 5.86 -10.63
C GLY A 265 4.76 6.27 -9.31
N MET A 266 5.64 5.46 -8.70
CA MET A 266 6.20 5.75 -7.39
C MET A 266 6.97 7.08 -7.33
N PRO A 267 6.62 8.03 -6.41
CA PRO A 267 7.39 9.25 -6.17
C PRO A 267 8.65 8.96 -5.35
N GLY A 268 9.45 10.02 -5.11
CA GLY A 268 10.63 9.97 -4.24
C GLY A 268 10.33 10.25 -2.77
N TYR A 269 11.39 10.32 -1.96
CA TYR A 269 11.33 10.79 -0.57
C TYR A 269 12.05 12.11 -0.42
N PRO A 270 11.54 13.09 0.37
CA PRO A 270 12.31 14.25 0.79
C PRO A 270 13.56 13.84 1.58
N ALA A 271 14.62 14.61 1.48
CA ALA A 271 15.90 14.26 2.09
C ALA A 271 15.82 14.14 3.62
N ARG A 272 15.18 15.11 4.29
CA ARG A 272 15.02 15.10 5.75
C ARG A 272 14.13 13.93 6.19
N PHE A 273 13.02 13.69 5.49
CA PHE A 273 12.13 12.57 5.76
C PHE A 273 12.88 11.23 5.70
N TYR A 274 13.59 10.97 4.59
CA TYR A 274 14.36 9.74 4.42
C TYR A 274 15.45 9.58 5.49
N THR A 275 16.16 10.65 5.80
CA THR A 275 17.21 10.62 6.82
C THR A 275 16.66 10.30 8.21
N GLN A 276 15.50 10.88 8.57
CA GLN A 276 14.82 10.60 9.84
C GLN A 276 14.32 9.14 9.87
N MET A 277 13.68 8.67 8.80
CA MET A 277 13.22 7.29 8.67
C MET A 277 14.40 6.31 8.81
N HIS A 278 15.47 6.53 8.07
CA HIS A 278 16.65 5.68 8.12
C HIS A 278 17.28 5.66 9.51
N LYS A 279 17.53 6.84 10.09
CA LYS A 279 18.17 6.97 11.41
C LYS A 279 17.33 6.37 12.52
N ASN A 280 16.05 6.75 12.61
CA ASN A 280 15.24 6.45 13.79
C ASN A 280 14.50 5.11 13.66
N LEU A 281 13.98 4.78 12.47
CA LEU A 281 13.21 3.55 12.28
C LEU A 281 14.10 2.38 11.86
N ILE A 282 14.86 2.52 10.76
CA ILE A 282 15.63 1.40 10.22
C ILE A 282 16.82 1.08 11.13
N MET A 283 17.63 2.07 11.47
CA MET A 283 18.85 1.87 12.29
C MET A 283 18.54 1.85 13.78
N GLY A 284 17.78 2.83 14.26
CA GLY A 284 17.46 3.03 15.67
C GLY A 284 16.37 2.12 16.21
N ASN A 285 15.54 1.52 15.33
CA ASN A 285 14.40 0.66 15.71
C ASN A 285 13.46 1.30 16.74
N ALA A 286 13.24 2.62 16.64
CA ALA A 286 12.58 3.42 17.66
C ALA A 286 11.12 3.00 17.91
N LEU A 287 10.40 2.53 16.89
CA LEU A 287 9.02 2.07 17.06
C LEU A 287 8.93 0.87 18.01
N ALA A 288 9.88 -0.05 17.97
CA ALA A 288 9.91 -1.21 18.86
C ALA A 288 10.14 -0.86 20.32
N SER A 289 10.71 0.34 20.60
CA SER A 289 10.84 0.86 21.97
C SER A 289 9.57 1.57 22.45
N GLY A 290 8.56 1.75 21.59
CA GLY A 290 7.37 2.53 21.86
C GLY A 290 7.56 4.05 21.83
N ARG A 291 8.82 4.55 21.79
CA ARG A 291 9.12 5.97 21.86
C ARG A 291 9.92 6.45 20.64
N VAL A 292 9.39 7.49 20.01
CA VAL A 292 9.94 8.04 18.77
C VAL A 292 10.25 9.53 18.93
N ARG A 293 11.50 9.94 18.64
CA ARG A 293 11.90 11.34 18.60
C ARG A 293 12.17 11.76 17.16
N MET A 294 11.32 12.64 16.63
CA MET A 294 11.42 13.15 15.26
C MET A 294 11.02 14.62 15.20
N GLY A 295 11.82 15.45 14.49
CA GLY A 295 11.47 16.84 14.23
C GLY A 295 11.27 17.73 15.45
N GLY A 296 11.88 17.38 16.59
CA GLY A 296 11.63 18.06 17.87
C GLY A 296 10.45 17.53 18.67
N HIS A 297 9.66 16.61 18.11
CA HIS A 297 8.58 15.93 18.79
C HIS A 297 9.05 14.64 19.47
N GLU A 298 8.55 14.38 20.67
CA GLU A 298 8.66 13.09 21.35
C GLU A 298 7.27 12.47 21.38
N VAL A 299 7.13 11.28 20.80
CA VAL A 299 5.86 10.57 20.65
C VAL A 299 5.98 9.22 21.34
N ASP A 300 5.07 8.92 22.27
CA ASP A 300 4.95 7.62 22.93
C ASP A 300 3.79 6.86 22.29
N LEU A 301 4.05 5.70 21.70
CA LEU A 301 3.01 4.86 21.09
C LEU A 301 1.99 4.34 22.11
N ALA A 302 2.33 4.36 23.41
CA ALA A 302 1.37 4.10 24.48
C ALA A 302 0.25 5.15 24.57
N ASP A 303 0.38 6.31 23.90
CA ASP A 303 -0.66 7.34 23.83
C ASP A 303 -1.69 7.12 22.72
N VAL A 304 -1.55 6.08 21.92
CA VAL A 304 -2.63 5.62 21.02
C VAL A 304 -3.78 5.09 21.88
N ARG A 305 -4.93 5.79 21.85
CA ARG A 305 -6.10 5.52 22.70
C ARG A 305 -7.29 4.90 21.95
N VAL A 306 -7.09 4.48 20.72
CA VAL A 306 -8.14 3.93 19.86
C VAL A 306 -7.85 2.45 19.54
N PRO A 307 -8.87 1.64 19.21
CA PRO A 307 -8.67 0.27 18.75
C PRO A 307 -7.77 0.21 17.52
N VAL A 308 -6.86 -0.76 17.48
CA VAL A 308 -5.93 -0.96 16.36
C VAL A 308 -6.00 -2.38 15.82
N LEU A 309 -6.15 -2.51 14.50
CA LEU A 309 -5.98 -3.76 13.76
C LEU A 309 -4.65 -3.70 12.99
N ALA A 310 -3.70 -4.55 13.37
CA ALA A 310 -2.43 -4.72 12.67
C ALA A 310 -2.51 -5.96 11.77
N ILE A 311 -2.39 -5.77 10.45
CA ILE A 311 -2.45 -6.88 9.47
C ILE A 311 -1.08 -7.10 8.87
N CYS A 312 -0.63 -8.37 8.80
CA CYS A 312 0.56 -8.78 8.08
C CYS A 312 0.23 -9.81 7.00
N GLY A 313 0.96 -9.77 5.88
CA GLY A 313 0.90 -10.81 4.86
C GLY A 313 1.80 -11.98 5.20
N ASP A 314 1.34 -13.21 4.91
CA ASP A 314 2.11 -14.44 5.18
C ASP A 314 3.41 -14.53 4.36
N THR A 315 3.47 -13.83 3.22
CA THR A 315 4.65 -13.75 2.33
C THR A 315 5.23 -12.34 2.25
N ASP A 316 4.91 -11.47 3.21
CA ASP A 316 5.42 -10.10 3.25
C ASP A 316 6.88 -10.07 3.73
N VAL A 317 7.80 -9.72 2.82
CA VAL A 317 9.23 -9.60 3.12
C VAL A 317 9.62 -8.20 3.61
N LEU A 318 8.75 -7.17 3.42
CA LEU A 318 9.00 -5.80 3.85
C LEU A 318 8.51 -5.52 5.27
N ALA A 319 7.40 -6.15 5.66
CA ALA A 319 6.85 -6.10 7.00
C ALA A 319 6.47 -7.52 7.47
N PRO A 320 7.46 -8.37 7.79
CA PRO A 320 7.21 -9.73 8.24
C PRO A 320 6.30 -9.78 9.47
N ALA A 321 5.53 -10.85 9.62
CA ALA A 321 4.57 -11.01 10.71
C ALA A 321 5.17 -10.71 12.10
N ALA A 322 6.40 -11.15 12.36
CA ALA A 322 7.10 -10.88 13.62
C ALA A 322 7.38 -9.38 13.85
N SER A 323 7.60 -8.61 12.77
CA SER A 323 7.79 -7.15 12.85
C SER A 323 6.49 -6.43 13.12
N VAL A 324 5.39 -6.84 12.48
CA VAL A 324 4.06 -6.25 12.66
C VAL A 324 3.46 -6.60 14.02
N ALA A 325 3.64 -7.84 14.47
CA ALA A 325 3.10 -8.32 15.74
C ALA A 325 3.60 -7.55 16.96
N ALA A 326 4.78 -6.92 16.89
CA ALA A 326 5.30 -6.04 17.94
C ALA A 326 4.38 -4.83 18.23
N ALA A 327 3.37 -4.56 17.39
CA ALA A 327 2.35 -3.55 17.68
C ALA A 327 1.63 -3.83 19.02
N ALA A 328 1.37 -5.09 19.35
CA ALA A 328 0.73 -5.46 20.61
C ALA A 328 1.58 -5.10 21.85
N ASP A 329 2.91 -5.07 21.71
CA ASP A 329 3.83 -4.80 22.80
C ASP A 329 3.96 -3.28 23.10
N VAL A 330 3.77 -2.43 22.08
CA VAL A 330 4.03 -0.99 22.20
C VAL A 330 2.78 -0.12 22.27
N LEU A 331 1.63 -0.60 21.75
CA LEU A 331 0.37 0.14 21.74
C LEU A 331 -0.42 -0.11 23.05
N THR A 332 0.25 0.00 24.19
CA THR A 332 -0.29 -0.40 25.51
C THR A 332 -1.45 0.47 26.00
N GLY A 333 -1.63 1.67 25.45
CA GLY A 333 -2.77 2.54 25.74
C GLY A 333 -4.00 2.29 24.89
N SER A 334 -3.87 1.51 23.82
CA SER A 334 -5.00 1.13 22.98
C SER A 334 -5.96 0.20 23.76
N PRO A 335 -7.27 0.43 23.68
CA PRO A 335 -8.25 -0.44 24.35
C PRO A 335 -8.28 -1.85 23.75
N ARG A 336 -7.79 -2.00 22.51
CA ARG A 336 -7.69 -3.29 21.82
C ARG A 336 -6.68 -3.23 20.67
N VAL A 337 -5.70 -4.10 20.74
CA VAL A 337 -4.79 -4.37 19.59
C VAL A 337 -5.07 -5.78 19.10
N ARG A 338 -5.49 -5.89 17.85
CA ARG A 338 -5.71 -7.16 17.15
C ARG A 338 -4.64 -7.32 16.09
N VAL A 339 -3.92 -8.44 16.10
CA VAL A 339 -2.92 -8.77 15.08
C VAL A 339 -3.45 -9.93 14.25
N GLU A 340 -3.49 -9.75 12.93
CA GLU A 340 -3.99 -10.76 12.00
C GLU A 340 -2.98 -11.03 10.89
N THR A 341 -2.83 -12.30 10.55
CA THR A 341 -2.05 -12.73 9.38
C THR A 341 -2.99 -13.14 8.27
N VAL A 342 -2.82 -12.53 7.10
CA VAL A 342 -3.61 -12.81 5.90
C VAL A 342 -2.73 -13.34 4.78
N PRO A 343 -3.27 -14.08 3.82
CA PRO A 343 -2.51 -14.50 2.65
C PRO A 343 -2.11 -13.31 1.76
N GLY A 344 -0.85 -13.26 1.37
CA GLY A 344 -0.36 -12.28 0.39
C GLY A 344 0.96 -11.62 0.76
N SER A 345 1.57 -11.00 -0.25
CA SER A 345 2.76 -10.15 -0.12
C SER A 345 2.38 -8.75 0.37
N HIS A 346 3.37 -7.87 0.50
CA HIS A 346 3.20 -6.50 0.99
C HIS A 346 2.09 -5.70 0.27
N LEU A 347 2.07 -5.68 -1.06
CA LEU A 347 0.97 -5.11 -1.86
C LEU A 347 -0.20 -6.08 -1.97
N GLY A 348 0.09 -7.39 -1.94
CA GLY A 348 -0.91 -8.44 -2.14
C GLY A 348 -2.02 -8.45 -1.09
N MET A 349 -1.73 -8.06 0.16
CA MET A 349 -2.74 -7.94 1.21
C MET A 349 -3.70 -6.76 0.98
N VAL A 350 -3.28 -5.72 0.26
CA VAL A 350 -4.10 -4.54 -0.03
C VAL A 350 -4.91 -4.70 -1.31
N ALA A 351 -4.25 -5.08 -2.41
CA ALA A 351 -4.80 -5.09 -3.75
C ALA A 351 -4.42 -6.35 -4.56
N GLY A 352 -4.09 -7.45 -3.89
CA GLY A 352 -3.88 -8.74 -4.53
C GLY A 352 -5.19 -9.40 -4.96
N SER A 353 -5.10 -10.43 -5.82
CA SER A 353 -6.27 -11.19 -6.28
C SER A 353 -7.06 -11.88 -5.15
N ARG A 354 -6.41 -12.14 -4.01
CA ARG A 354 -7.02 -12.76 -2.83
C ARG A 354 -7.49 -11.74 -1.79
N ALA A 355 -7.10 -10.45 -1.89
CA ALA A 355 -7.38 -9.45 -0.88
C ALA A 355 -8.88 -9.28 -0.60
N ALA A 356 -9.71 -9.30 -1.65
CA ALA A 356 -11.17 -9.18 -1.53
C ALA A 356 -11.81 -10.32 -0.73
N ALA A 357 -11.27 -11.52 -0.83
CA ALA A 357 -11.80 -12.69 -0.13
C ALA A 357 -11.21 -12.89 1.28
N GLU A 358 -9.98 -12.42 1.50
CA GLU A 358 -9.22 -12.79 2.70
C GLU A 358 -8.94 -11.59 3.63
N THR A 359 -8.52 -10.44 3.07
CA THR A 359 -8.09 -9.30 3.88
C THR A 359 -9.24 -8.33 4.17
N TRP A 360 -10.01 -7.95 3.14
CA TRP A 360 -11.05 -6.93 3.32
C TRP A 360 -12.18 -7.35 4.27
N PRO A 361 -12.62 -8.63 4.32
CA PRO A 361 -13.56 -9.08 5.34
C PRO A 361 -13.04 -8.93 6.77
N VAL A 362 -11.72 -9.11 7.01
CA VAL A 362 -11.10 -8.92 8.32
C VAL A 362 -11.21 -7.46 8.76
N ILE A 363 -11.01 -6.52 7.83
CA ILE A 363 -11.15 -5.08 8.09
C ILE A 363 -12.62 -4.74 8.37
N THR A 364 -13.54 -5.26 7.56
CA THR A 364 -14.97 -5.03 7.74
C THR A 364 -15.47 -5.58 9.09
N ASP A 365 -15.06 -6.81 9.47
CA ASP A 365 -15.36 -7.40 10.79
C ASP A 365 -14.82 -6.54 11.93
N PHE A 366 -13.60 -6.01 11.80
CA PHE A 366 -13.03 -5.12 12.80
C PHE A 366 -13.86 -3.83 12.97
N HIS A 367 -14.22 -3.16 11.88
CA HIS A 367 -15.01 -1.94 11.90
C HIS A 367 -16.44 -2.14 12.44
N THR A 368 -17.05 -3.32 12.26
CA THR A 368 -18.40 -3.63 12.79
C THR A 368 -18.41 -3.86 14.29
N ARG A 369 -17.26 -4.10 14.91
CA ARG A 369 -17.13 -4.36 16.35
C ARG A 369 -16.73 -3.11 17.15
N HIS A 370 -16.45 -2.03 16.48
CA HIS A 370 -16.01 -0.75 17.04
C HIS A 370 -16.74 0.42 16.40
#